data_d32858e2f6d7f3fd6fcd15378756dcdf
#
_entry.id   d32858e2f6d7f3fd6fcd15378756dcdf
#
_cell.length_a   1.000
_cell.length_b   1.000
_cell.length_c   1.000
_cell.angle_alpha   90.00
_cell.angle_beta   90.00
_cell.angle_gamma   90.00
#
_symmetry.space_group_name_H-M   'P 1'
#
loop_
_entity.id
_entity.type
_entity.pdbx_description
1 polymer ?
#
loop_
_entity_poly.entity_id
_entity_poly.type
_entity_poly.pdbx_seq_one_letter_code
_entity_poly.pdbx_strand_id
1 'polypeptide(L)'
;MAFDTPWIPPQTHELGTPDGRVLRYCLYGPADGLPVVAHHGTPGTRWERPDLIESIEDAGLRVLLHGRPGFGSTRQPGRGVADVARDVRLLADAQGWDQFTVTGFSGGGPHALACAGLLPDRVIRCSTVSGIALPDAPGLDFIGTLDWARDASQGEELLRTNLERRGQELLAEIEADVQGSIGRSGTPGRVERMRATCIDGLDSWIDDFLALIRPWGFDLGKIAAPISIWYGSEDENTTREHTEWLLANVPGAERREYAGGHDPEDADYRRMLAWLRGRANDLGSD
;
A
#
# COMPACT_ATOMS: atom_id res chain seq x y z
N MET A 1 -13.43 -28.89 -3.24
CA MET A 1 -12.24 -29.62 -2.76
C MET A 1 -11.58 -28.69 -1.75
N ALA A 2 -11.52 -29.07 -0.48
CA ALA A 2 -10.86 -28.26 0.54
C ALA A 2 -9.35 -28.30 0.28
N PHE A 3 -8.70 -27.14 0.29
CA PHE A 3 -7.26 -27.06 0.24
C PHE A 3 -6.70 -27.53 1.59
N ASP A 4 -6.35 -28.81 1.68
CA ASP A 4 -5.79 -29.45 2.89
C ASP A 4 -4.31 -29.08 3.12
N THR A 5 -3.75 -28.22 2.27
CA THR A 5 -2.36 -27.77 2.41
C THR A 5 -2.33 -26.48 3.20
N PRO A 6 -1.65 -26.43 4.36
CA PRO A 6 -1.47 -25.19 5.11
C PRO A 6 -0.80 -24.14 4.22
N TRP A 7 -1.36 -22.93 4.22
CA TRP A 7 -0.71 -21.81 3.55
C TRP A 7 0.63 -21.49 4.24
N ILE A 8 1.68 -21.42 3.45
CA ILE A 8 3.03 -21.08 3.94
C ILE A 8 3.28 -19.62 3.60
N PRO A 9 3.58 -18.77 4.61
CA PRO A 9 3.95 -17.38 4.35
C PRO A 9 5.12 -17.26 3.37
N PRO A 10 5.10 -16.28 2.46
CA PRO A 10 6.24 -16.00 1.61
C PRO A 10 7.52 -15.75 2.41
N GLN A 11 8.66 -16.08 1.84
CA GLN A 11 9.96 -15.87 2.49
C GLN A 11 10.13 -14.39 2.84
N THR A 12 10.36 -14.12 4.13
CA THR A 12 10.68 -12.79 4.62
C THR A 12 12.19 -12.58 4.64
N HIS A 13 12.64 -11.49 4.05
CA HIS A 13 14.01 -11.01 4.09
C HIS A 13 14.15 -9.88 5.10
N GLU A 14 15.34 -9.67 5.61
CA GLU A 14 15.68 -8.62 6.57
C GLU A 14 16.84 -7.76 6.07
N LEU A 15 16.74 -6.45 6.30
CA LEU A 15 17.82 -5.49 6.04
C LEU A 15 18.03 -4.61 7.27
N GLY A 16 19.23 -4.66 7.85
CA GLY A 16 19.64 -3.71 8.88
C GLY A 16 19.89 -2.33 8.31
N THR A 17 19.37 -1.30 8.96
CA THR A 17 19.59 0.09 8.56
C THR A 17 20.71 0.74 9.36
N PRO A 18 21.35 1.82 8.87
CA PRO A 18 22.42 2.53 9.60
C PRO A 18 21.99 3.11 10.96
N ASP A 19 20.68 3.35 11.15
CA ASP A 19 20.11 3.83 12.42
C ASP A 19 19.67 2.69 13.36
N GLY A 20 20.03 1.43 13.03
CA GLY A 20 19.82 0.26 13.89
C GLY A 20 18.43 -0.37 13.77
N ARG A 21 17.57 0.10 12.86
CA ARG A 21 16.30 -0.54 12.56
C ARG A 21 16.51 -1.78 11.66
N VAL A 22 15.51 -2.65 11.65
CA VAL A 22 15.41 -3.79 10.73
C VAL A 22 14.20 -3.58 9.83
N LEU A 23 14.43 -3.55 8.51
CA LEU A 23 13.38 -3.53 7.52
C LEU A 23 13.10 -4.97 7.07
N ARG A 24 11.81 -5.38 7.04
CA ARG A 24 11.37 -6.69 6.58
C ARG A 24 10.58 -6.57 5.29
N TYR A 25 10.88 -7.45 4.35
CA TYR A 25 10.26 -7.43 3.02
C TYR A 25 10.15 -8.84 2.43
N CYS A 26 9.26 -8.97 1.45
CA CYS A 26 9.15 -10.15 0.60
C CYS A 26 9.44 -9.75 -0.86
N LEU A 27 9.89 -10.73 -1.64
CA LEU A 27 10.17 -10.57 -3.07
C LEU A 27 9.28 -11.52 -3.86
N TYR A 28 8.58 -11.00 -4.86
CA TYR A 28 7.68 -11.73 -5.73
C TYR A 28 8.10 -11.61 -7.18
N GLY A 29 7.75 -12.60 -7.99
CA GLY A 29 8.06 -12.65 -9.41
C GLY A 29 9.51 -13.03 -9.75
N PRO A 30 9.84 -13.12 -11.05
CA PRO A 30 11.13 -13.59 -11.53
C PRO A 30 12.28 -12.69 -11.09
N ALA A 31 13.45 -13.27 -10.85
CA ALA A 31 14.62 -12.54 -10.33
C ALA A 31 15.13 -11.46 -11.29
N ASP A 32 14.93 -11.65 -12.58
CA ASP A 32 15.27 -10.74 -13.68
C ASP A 32 14.10 -9.85 -14.15
N GLY A 33 12.99 -9.88 -13.41
CA GLY A 33 11.82 -9.05 -13.67
C GLY A 33 12.09 -7.56 -13.46
N LEU A 34 11.25 -6.70 -14.06
CA LEU A 34 11.34 -5.25 -13.88
C LEU A 34 11.15 -4.89 -12.39
N PRO A 35 12.08 -4.13 -11.78
CA PRO A 35 12.00 -3.76 -10.37
C PRO A 35 10.78 -2.90 -10.02
N VAL A 36 10.02 -3.33 -9.00
CA VAL A 36 8.88 -2.59 -8.44
C VAL A 36 8.96 -2.59 -6.93
N VAL A 37 8.83 -1.43 -6.31
CA VAL A 37 8.59 -1.33 -4.85
C VAL A 37 7.12 -1.08 -4.61
N ALA A 38 6.50 -1.96 -3.81
CA ALA A 38 5.08 -1.86 -3.47
C ALA A 38 4.88 -1.42 -2.01
N HIS A 39 3.86 -0.58 -1.79
CA HIS A 39 3.43 -0.12 -0.48
C HIS A 39 2.03 -0.65 -0.19
N HIS A 40 1.90 -1.44 0.89
CA HIS A 40 0.62 -1.97 1.36
C HIS A 40 -0.32 -0.86 1.85
N GLY A 41 -1.62 -1.15 1.95
CA GLY A 41 -2.63 -0.27 2.57
C GLY A 41 -2.41 -0.07 4.07
N THR A 42 -3.32 0.66 4.73
CA THR A 42 -3.29 0.88 6.17
C THR A 42 -4.63 0.42 6.79
N PRO A 43 -4.60 -0.64 7.62
CA PRO A 43 -3.46 -1.51 7.92
C PRO A 43 -3.05 -2.41 6.75
N GLY A 44 -1.85 -3.01 6.82
CA GLY A 44 -1.41 -3.89 5.76
C GLY A 44 -0.27 -4.83 6.17
N THR A 45 0.24 -5.57 5.21
CA THR A 45 1.30 -6.55 5.42
C THR A 45 2.19 -6.66 4.18
N ARG A 46 3.39 -7.22 4.34
CA ARG A 46 4.30 -7.58 3.25
C ARG A 46 3.94 -8.90 2.55
N TRP A 47 2.90 -9.59 3.00
CA TRP A 47 2.48 -10.85 2.41
C TRP A 47 1.36 -10.62 1.39
N GLU A 48 1.65 -10.99 0.16
CA GLU A 48 0.71 -10.82 -0.94
C GLU A 48 -0.20 -12.05 -1.10
N ARG A 49 -1.32 -11.89 -1.77
CA ARG A 49 -2.26 -12.97 -2.06
C ARG A 49 -1.78 -13.78 -3.29
N PRO A 50 -2.05 -15.11 -3.31
CA PRO A 50 -1.50 -16.00 -4.34
C PRO A 50 -1.86 -15.62 -5.78
N ASP A 51 -3.09 -15.21 -6.03
CA ASP A 51 -3.59 -14.78 -7.34
C ASP A 51 -2.86 -13.54 -7.89
N LEU A 52 -2.51 -12.60 -6.99
CA LEU A 52 -1.71 -11.44 -7.40
C LEU A 52 -0.25 -11.81 -7.61
N ILE A 53 0.29 -12.78 -6.85
CA ILE A 53 1.65 -13.29 -7.09
C ILE A 53 1.75 -13.88 -8.49
N GLU A 54 0.77 -14.71 -8.92
CA GLU A 54 0.72 -15.24 -10.29
C GLU A 54 0.67 -14.11 -11.33
N SER A 55 -0.15 -13.08 -11.09
CA SER A 55 -0.25 -11.93 -11.99
C SER A 55 1.05 -11.12 -12.07
N ILE A 56 1.81 -11.00 -10.98
CA ILE A 56 3.14 -10.38 -10.94
C ILE A 56 4.14 -11.19 -11.76
N GLU A 57 4.13 -12.53 -11.65
CA GLU A 57 4.98 -13.43 -12.41
C GLU A 57 4.70 -13.33 -13.91
N ASP A 58 3.43 -13.38 -14.31
CA ASP A 58 2.98 -13.25 -15.69
C ASP A 58 3.35 -11.88 -16.29
N ALA A 59 3.27 -10.83 -15.48
CA ALA A 59 3.68 -9.50 -15.89
C ALA A 59 5.21 -9.36 -16.04
N GLY A 60 6.01 -10.31 -15.55
CA GLY A 60 7.47 -10.26 -15.55
C GLY A 60 8.01 -9.09 -14.71
N LEU A 61 7.37 -8.84 -13.57
CA LEU A 61 7.79 -7.84 -12.59
C LEU A 61 8.53 -8.51 -11.43
N ARG A 62 9.51 -7.82 -10.87
CA ARG A 62 10.16 -8.20 -9.61
C ARG A 62 9.70 -7.25 -8.52
N VAL A 63 8.70 -7.66 -7.74
CA VAL A 63 8.06 -6.83 -6.74
C VAL A 63 8.68 -7.04 -5.36
N LEU A 64 9.16 -5.95 -4.76
CA LEU A 64 9.54 -5.87 -3.36
C LEU A 64 8.40 -5.22 -2.59
N LEU A 65 7.72 -6.01 -1.76
CA LEU A 65 6.69 -5.52 -0.84
C LEU A 65 7.26 -5.53 0.58
N HIS A 66 7.44 -4.35 1.15
CA HIS A 66 8.00 -4.22 2.49
C HIS A 66 6.93 -3.89 3.53
N GLY A 67 7.13 -4.37 4.75
CA GLY A 67 6.38 -3.89 5.90
C GLY A 67 6.87 -2.50 6.29
N ARG A 68 6.01 -1.47 6.24
CA ARG A 68 6.36 -0.17 6.80
C ARG A 68 6.72 -0.30 8.28
N PRO A 69 7.40 0.70 8.90
CA PRO A 69 7.76 0.64 10.31
C PRO A 69 6.56 0.29 11.20
N GLY A 70 6.68 -0.80 11.98
CA GLY A 70 5.63 -1.35 12.82
C GLY A 70 4.75 -2.44 12.18
N PHE A 71 4.90 -2.71 10.87
CA PHE A 71 4.24 -3.83 10.20
C PHE A 71 5.22 -4.97 9.90
N GLY A 72 5.84 -5.47 10.97
CA GLY A 72 6.88 -6.47 10.93
C GLY A 72 8.30 -5.90 10.84
N SER A 73 8.48 -4.66 10.39
CA SER A 73 9.73 -3.90 10.46
C SER A 73 9.82 -3.14 11.79
N THR A 74 11.02 -2.77 12.21
CA THR A 74 11.21 -2.00 13.46
C THR A 74 10.34 -0.74 13.45
N ARG A 75 9.52 -0.57 14.47
CA ARG A 75 8.64 0.58 14.65
C ARG A 75 9.43 1.89 14.72
N GLN A 76 8.90 2.95 14.13
CA GLN A 76 9.44 4.31 14.15
C GLN A 76 8.32 5.30 14.51
N PRO A 77 8.08 5.55 15.80
CA PRO A 77 7.07 6.50 16.24
C PRO A 77 7.37 7.92 15.73
N GLY A 78 6.29 8.65 15.36
CA GLY A 78 6.42 10.04 14.92
C GLY A 78 6.93 10.22 13.48
N ARG A 79 7.13 9.14 12.73
CA ARG A 79 7.46 9.21 11.30
C ARG A 79 6.38 9.94 10.50
N GLY A 80 6.79 10.54 9.39
CA GLY A 80 5.90 11.07 8.37
C GLY A 80 5.90 10.19 7.10
N VAL A 81 5.07 10.55 6.13
CA VAL A 81 5.00 9.85 4.84
C VAL A 81 6.33 9.94 4.08
N ALA A 82 7.02 11.09 4.11
CA ALA A 82 8.30 11.31 3.43
C ALA A 82 9.42 10.37 3.91
N ASP A 83 9.38 9.91 5.16
CA ASP A 83 10.45 9.07 5.74
C ASP A 83 10.62 7.74 5.00
N VAL A 84 9.55 7.25 4.35
CA VAL A 84 9.58 5.99 3.59
C VAL A 84 10.60 6.01 2.45
N ALA A 85 10.86 7.16 1.84
CA ALA A 85 11.78 7.27 0.71
C ALA A 85 13.21 6.85 1.10
N ARG A 86 13.62 7.11 2.35
CA ARG A 86 14.91 6.64 2.88
C ARG A 86 14.95 5.12 2.98
N ASP A 87 13.91 4.51 3.51
CA ASP A 87 13.84 3.05 3.67
C ASP A 87 13.79 2.35 2.30
N VAL A 88 13.00 2.88 1.36
CA VAL A 88 12.92 2.36 -0.01
C VAL A 88 14.27 2.46 -0.73
N ARG A 89 15.00 3.56 -0.57
CA ARG A 89 16.35 3.69 -1.15
C ARG A 89 17.27 2.60 -0.62
N LEU A 90 17.30 2.36 0.68
CA LEU A 90 18.13 1.30 1.28
C LEU A 90 17.75 -0.09 0.77
N LEU A 91 16.45 -0.36 0.64
CA LEU A 91 15.93 -1.62 0.12
C LEU A 91 16.32 -1.82 -1.36
N ALA A 92 16.15 -0.79 -2.20
CA ALA A 92 16.54 -0.84 -3.61
C ALA A 92 18.05 -1.01 -3.79
N ASP A 93 18.86 -0.29 -3.00
CA ASP A 93 20.33 -0.42 -3.01
C ASP A 93 20.77 -1.85 -2.64
N ALA A 94 20.14 -2.47 -1.65
CA ALA A 94 20.41 -3.85 -1.24
C ALA A 94 20.02 -4.87 -2.32
N GLN A 95 19.10 -4.55 -3.23
CA GLN A 95 18.75 -5.38 -4.39
C GLN A 95 19.61 -5.06 -5.62
N GLY A 96 20.48 -4.04 -5.60
CA GLY A 96 21.22 -3.58 -6.76
C GLY A 96 20.33 -2.89 -7.81
N TRP A 97 19.20 -2.33 -7.41
CA TRP A 97 18.27 -1.65 -8.31
C TRP A 97 18.60 -0.17 -8.43
N ASP A 98 19.21 0.24 -9.51
CA ASP A 98 19.50 1.66 -9.79
C ASP A 98 18.21 2.44 -10.08
N GLN A 99 17.30 1.85 -10.83
CA GLN A 99 15.97 2.40 -11.14
C GLN A 99 14.87 1.36 -10.89
N PHE A 100 13.70 1.84 -10.49
CA PHE A 100 12.55 1.00 -10.19
C PHE A 100 11.24 1.76 -10.38
N THR A 101 10.14 1.04 -10.48
CA THR A 101 8.80 1.63 -10.39
C THR A 101 8.29 1.53 -8.96
N VAL A 102 7.31 2.37 -8.60
CA VAL A 102 6.66 2.29 -7.30
C VAL A 102 5.15 2.17 -7.46
N THR A 103 4.53 1.44 -6.54
CA THR A 103 3.06 1.38 -6.46
C THR A 103 2.61 1.44 -5.01
N GLY A 104 1.40 1.95 -4.78
CA GLY A 104 0.84 2.01 -3.43
C GLY A 104 -0.67 1.87 -3.44
N PHE A 105 -1.17 0.98 -2.56
CA PHE A 105 -2.59 0.76 -2.38
C PHE A 105 -3.11 1.54 -1.17
N SER A 106 -4.26 2.22 -1.29
CA SER A 106 -4.93 2.91 -0.17
C SER A 106 -3.97 3.85 0.57
N GLY A 107 -3.77 3.68 1.89
CA GLY A 107 -2.77 4.38 2.68
C GLY A 107 -1.31 4.23 2.18
N GLY A 108 -1.04 3.27 1.29
CA GLY A 108 0.25 3.14 0.59
C GLY A 108 0.43 4.16 -0.54
N GLY A 109 -0.65 4.72 -1.09
CA GLY A 109 -0.60 5.69 -2.19
C GLY A 109 0.28 6.91 -1.89
N PRO A 110 0.07 7.64 -0.79
CA PRO A 110 0.94 8.73 -0.36
C PRO A 110 2.42 8.35 -0.24
N HIS A 111 2.71 7.14 0.24
CA HIS A 111 4.08 6.64 0.35
C HIS A 111 4.73 6.38 -1.02
N ALA A 112 3.96 5.87 -1.99
CA ALA A 112 4.44 5.74 -3.37
C ALA A 112 4.73 7.09 -4.02
N LEU A 113 3.84 8.08 -3.82
CA LEU A 113 4.05 9.47 -4.28
C LEU A 113 5.27 10.11 -3.62
N ALA A 114 5.51 9.84 -2.33
CA ALA A 114 6.71 10.32 -1.63
C ALA A 114 7.99 9.76 -2.26
N CYS A 115 8.00 8.48 -2.62
CA CYS A 115 9.14 7.90 -3.33
C CYS A 115 9.35 8.56 -4.70
N ALA A 116 8.28 8.81 -5.46
CA ALA A 116 8.37 9.49 -6.77
C ALA A 116 8.88 10.94 -6.64
N GLY A 117 8.47 11.66 -5.59
CA GLY A 117 8.89 13.05 -5.36
C GLY A 117 10.29 13.22 -4.78
N LEU A 118 10.73 12.27 -3.94
CA LEU A 118 11.98 12.36 -3.18
C LEU A 118 13.13 11.54 -3.78
N LEU A 119 12.82 10.63 -4.71
CA LEU A 119 13.81 9.79 -5.42
C LEU A 119 13.67 9.95 -6.95
N PRO A 120 13.67 11.20 -7.50
CA PRO A 120 13.33 11.44 -8.91
C PRO A 120 14.29 10.77 -9.91
N ASP A 121 15.54 10.54 -9.52
CA ASP A 121 16.53 9.85 -10.37
C ASP A 121 16.40 8.32 -10.35
N ARG A 122 15.61 7.79 -9.42
CA ARG A 122 15.44 6.35 -9.18
C ARG A 122 14.07 5.83 -9.61
N VAL A 123 13.01 6.62 -9.40
CA VAL A 123 11.64 6.22 -9.71
C VAL A 123 11.29 6.55 -11.14
N ILE A 124 11.10 5.53 -11.97
CA ILE A 124 10.80 5.69 -13.40
C ILE A 124 9.30 5.77 -13.71
N ARG A 125 8.44 5.25 -12.82
CA ARG A 125 6.97 5.35 -12.87
C ARG A 125 6.39 5.18 -11.47
N CYS A 126 5.23 5.76 -11.23
CA CYS A 126 4.50 5.58 -9.98
C CYS A 126 3.01 5.33 -10.23
N SER A 127 2.43 4.37 -9.52
CA SER A 127 1.01 4.08 -9.56
C SER A 127 0.40 4.20 -8.17
N THR A 128 -0.75 4.86 -8.03
CA THR A 128 -1.56 4.79 -6.82
C THR A 128 -2.86 4.08 -7.11
N VAL A 129 -3.32 3.24 -6.20
CA VAL A 129 -4.58 2.50 -6.29
C VAL A 129 -5.43 2.83 -5.08
N SER A 130 -6.61 3.39 -5.29
CA SER A 130 -7.49 3.86 -4.21
C SER A 130 -6.74 4.73 -3.20
N GLY A 131 -5.90 5.65 -3.71
CA GLY A 131 -4.97 6.45 -2.91
C GLY A 131 -5.66 7.59 -2.16
N ILE A 132 -5.10 7.98 -1.01
CA ILE A 132 -5.60 9.06 -0.17
C ILE A 132 -5.00 10.39 -0.63
N ALA A 133 -5.78 11.49 -0.61
CA ALA A 133 -5.29 12.86 -0.80
C ALA A 133 -4.72 13.44 0.51
N LEU A 134 -4.11 14.63 0.43
CA LEU A 134 -3.65 15.36 1.62
C LEU A 134 -4.82 15.75 2.53
N PRO A 135 -4.63 15.73 3.86
CA PRO A 135 -5.68 16.04 4.82
C PRO A 135 -6.25 17.47 4.73
N ASP A 136 -5.43 18.41 4.32
CA ASP A 136 -5.77 19.84 4.17
C ASP A 136 -6.11 20.22 2.73
N ALA A 137 -6.44 19.23 1.89
CA ALA A 137 -6.83 19.44 0.51
C ALA A 137 -8.07 20.34 0.41
N PRO A 138 -8.00 21.52 -0.22
CA PRO A 138 -9.15 22.42 -0.35
C PRO A 138 -10.31 21.73 -1.09
N GLY A 139 -11.51 21.82 -0.51
CA GLY A 139 -12.72 21.23 -1.09
C GLY A 139 -12.93 19.74 -0.81
N LEU A 140 -11.98 19.08 -0.15
CA LEU A 140 -12.11 17.70 0.30
C LEU A 140 -12.51 17.65 1.77
N ASP A 141 -13.62 17.01 2.09
CA ASP A 141 -13.96 16.66 3.47
C ASP A 141 -13.22 15.38 3.90
N PHE A 142 -11.89 15.48 3.99
CA PHE A 142 -11.03 14.38 4.37
C PHE A 142 -11.44 13.75 5.70
N ILE A 143 -11.77 14.58 6.68
CA ILE A 143 -12.17 14.14 8.02
C ILE A 143 -13.55 13.49 8.02
N GLY A 144 -14.48 13.99 7.20
CA GLY A 144 -15.83 13.45 7.09
C GLY A 144 -15.91 12.13 6.34
N THR A 145 -15.01 11.89 5.40
CA THR A 145 -14.97 10.66 4.58
C THR A 145 -14.23 9.50 5.27
N LEU A 146 -13.34 9.79 6.21
CA LEU A 146 -12.50 8.80 6.87
C LEU A 146 -12.67 8.84 8.38
N ASP A 147 -13.39 7.87 8.96
CA ASP A 147 -13.67 7.80 10.40
C ASP A 147 -12.42 7.93 11.27
N TRP A 148 -11.33 7.25 10.87
CA TRP A 148 -10.05 7.31 11.60
C TRP A 148 -9.41 8.71 11.52
N ALA A 149 -9.60 9.45 10.43
CA ALA A 149 -9.09 10.80 10.29
C ALA A 149 -9.84 11.76 11.22
N ARG A 150 -11.15 11.58 11.35
CA ARG A 150 -11.97 12.32 12.32
C ARG A 150 -11.54 12.04 13.75
N ASP A 151 -11.33 10.76 14.11
CA ASP A 151 -10.85 10.37 15.43
C ASP A 151 -9.47 11.00 15.72
N ALA A 152 -8.55 10.93 14.77
CA ALA A 152 -7.21 11.52 14.87
C ALA A 152 -7.24 13.06 15.02
N SER A 153 -8.17 13.74 14.36
CA SER A 153 -8.33 15.20 14.49
C SER A 153 -8.79 15.64 15.89
N GLN A 154 -9.43 14.74 16.63
CA GLN A 154 -9.87 14.98 18.00
C GLN A 154 -8.83 14.59 19.06
N GLY A 155 -7.73 13.97 18.64
CA GLY A 155 -6.62 13.62 19.49
C GLY A 155 -6.19 12.15 19.38
N GLU A 156 -4.90 11.92 19.62
CA GLU A 156 -4.29 10.58 19.53
C GLU A 156 -4.94 9.57 20.48
N GLU A 157 -5.39 9.99 21.66
CA GLU A 157 -6.02 9.13 22.66
C GLU A 157 -7.36 8.55 22.12
N LEU A 158 -8.17 9.38 21.47
CA LEU A 158 -9.43 8.92 20.86
C LEU A 158 -9.18 7.98 19.68
N LEU A 159 -8.22 8.34 18.81
CA LEU A 159 -7.79 7.46 17.71
C LEU A 159 -7.34 6.09 18.26
N ARG A 160 -6.48 6.08 19.28
CA ARG A 160 -5.99 4.86 19.92
C ARG A 160 -7.15 4.01 20.44
N THR A 161 -8.05 4.60 21.22
CA THR A 161 -9.21 3.89 21.80
C THR A 161 -10.08 3.24 20.72
N ASN A 162 -10.37 3.97 19.65
CA ASN A 162 -11.20 3.46 18.57
C ASN A 162 -10.50 2.39 17.72
N LEU A 163 -9.19 2.54 17.47
CA LEU A 163 -8.40 1.54 16.75
C LEU A 163 -8.21 0.25 17.58
N GLU A 164 -8.04 0.36 18.90
CA GLU A 164 -8.00 -0.81 19.79
C GLU A 164 -9.30 -1.60 19.73
N ARG A 165 -10.44 -0.92 19.79
CA ARG A 165 -11.76 -1.57 19.63
C ARG A 165 -11.91 -2.23 18.27
N ARG A 166 -11.59 -1.53 17.17
CA ARG A 166 -11.65 -2.07 15.79
C ARG A 166 -10.69 -3.25 15.60
N GLY A 167 -9.49 -3.17 16.17
CA GLY A 167 -8.51 -4.26 16.13
C GLY A 167 -8.99 -5.51 16.87
N GLN A 168 -9.66 -5.33 18.02
CA GLN A 168 -10.28 -6.45 18.76
C GLN A 168 -11.44 -7.07 17.98
N GLU A 169 -12.30 -6.24 17.36
CA GLU A 169 -13.39 -6.69 16.48
C GLU A 169 -12.82 -7.52 15.30
N LEU A 170 -11.80 -7.01 14.63
CA LEU A 170 -11.12 -7.70 13.52
C LEU A 170 -10.52 -9.05 13.96
N LEU A 171 -9.84 -9.07 15.11
CA LEU A 171 -9.27 -10.32 15.63
C LEU A 171 -10.37 -11.33 15.98
N ALA A 172 -11.48 -10.88 16.53
CA ALA A 172 -12.62 -11.74 16.84
C ALA A 172 -13.28 -12.29 15.55
N GLU A 173 -13.41 -11.49 14.50
CA GLU A 173 -13.88 -11.92 13.19
C GLU A 173 -12.94 -12.96 12.57
N ILE A 174 -11.62 -12.73 12.65
CA ILE A 174 -10.61 -13.68 12.19
C ILE A 174 -10.73 -15.02 12.93
N GLU A 175 -10.92 -14.98 14.26
CA GLU A 175 -11.07 -16.20 15.06
C GLU A 175 -12.39 -16.94 14.78
N ALA A 176 -13.48 -16.21 14.60
CA ALA A 176 -14.76 -16.78 14.21
C ALA A 176 -14.70 -17.42 12.81
N ASP A 177 -14.04 -16.77 11.90
CA ASP A 177 -13.75 -17.28 10.57
C ASP A 177 -12.91 -18.57 10.65
N VAL A 178 -11.89 -18.65 11.51
CA VAL A 178 -11.09 -19.88 11.75
C VAL A 178 -11.95 -21.04 12.27
N GLN A 179 -12.96 -20.77 13.08
CA GLN A 179 -13.75 -21.81 13.73
C GLN A 179 -14.91 -22.38 12.88
N GLY A 180 -15.37 -21.69 11.87
CA GLY A 180 -16.60 -22.14 11.21
C GLY A 180 -16.82 -21.83 9.74
N SER A 181 -16.04 -20.99 9.11
CA SER A 181 -16.45 -20.43 7.81
C SER A 181 -15.35 -20.23 6.78
N ILE A 182 -14.10 -20.30 7.14
CA ILE A 182 -12.96 -19.91 6.27
C ILE A 182 -12.87 -20.73 4.99
N GLY A 183 -13.42 -21.91 5.00
CA GLY A 183 -13.56 -22.70 3.79
C GLY A 183 -14.43 -22.09 2.69
N ARG A 184 -15.05 -20.92 2.91
CA ARG A 184 -15.99 -20.30 1.97
C ARG A 184 -15.50 -19.00 1.31
N SER A 185 -14.55 -18.29 1.86
CA SER A 185 -13.99 -17.08 1.22
C SER A 185 -12.73 -17.32 0.38
N GLY A 186 -12.37 -18.56 0.17
CA GLY A 186 -11.62 -19.06 -0.98
C GLY A 186 -10.16 -18.65 -1.16
N THR A 187 -9.63 -17.61 -0.51
CA THR A 187 -8.25 -17.15 -0.77
C THR A 187 -7.28 -17.75 0.26
N PRO A 188 -6.35 -18.62 -0.16
CA PRO A 188 -5.36 -19.21 0.74
C PRO A 188 -4.57 -18.12 1.49
N GLY A 189 -4.33 -18.32 2.80
CA GLY A 189 -3.57 -17.40 3.64
C GLY A 189 -4.26 -16.10 4.00
N ARG A 190 -5.56 -15.94 3.74
CA ARG A 190 -6.30 -14.71 4.10
C ARG A 190 -6.18 -14.41 5.59
N VAL A 191 -6.40 -15.40 6.44
CA VAL A 191 -6.34 -15.29 7.91
C VAL A 191 -4.95 -14.87 8.37
N GLU A 192 -3.93 -15.56 7.86
CA GLU A 192 -2.54 -15.30 8.20
C GLU A 192 -2.14 -13.88 7.77
N ARG A 193 -2.57 -13.42 6.60
CA ARG A 193 -2.34 -12.03 6.15
C ARG A 193 -3.07 -11.03 7.03
N MET A 194 -4.32 -11.29 7.41
CA MET A 194 -5.06 -10.42 8.33
C MET A 194 -4.38 -10.34 9.71
N ARG A 195 -3.96 -11.47 10.27
CA ARG A 195 -3.18 -11.49 11.53
C ARG A 195 -1.86 -10.73 11.40
N ALA A 196 -1.22 -10.79 10.25
CA ALA A 196 0.03 -10.09 10.01
C ALA A 196 -0.13 -8.56 10.00
N THR A 197 -1.32 -8.02 9.78
CA THR A 197 -1.58 -6.57 9.92
C THR A 197 -1.47 -6.08 11.36
N CYS A 198 -1.60 -6.99 12.33
CA CYS A 198 -1.50 -6.72 13.77
C CYS A 198 -0.25 -7.34 14.40
N ILE A 199 0.76 -7.76 13.61
CA ILE A 199 1.90 -8.55 14.09
C ILE A 199 2.70 -7.84 15.19
N ASP A 200 2.79 -6.52 15.14
CA ASP A 200 3.49 -5.68 16.12
C ASP A 200 2.49 -4.89 17.01
N GLY A 201 1.23 -5.34 17.08
CA GLY A 201 0.16 -4.69 17.83
C GLY A 201 -0.45 -3.50 17.07
N LEU A 202 -1.32 -2.75 17.77
CA LEU A 202 -2.07 -1.64 17.17
C LEU A 202 -1.32 -0.31 17.12
N ASP A 203 -0.21 -0.20 17.81
CA ASP A 203 0.64 1.00 17.80
C ASP A 203 1.13 1.36 16.39
N SER A 204 1.38 0.34 15.55
CA SER A 204 1.77 0.53 14.15
C SER A 204 0.66 1.15 13.29
N TRP A 205 -0.59 0.80 13.57
CA TRP A 205 -1.76 1.40 12.92
C TRP A 205 -1.86 2.87 13.26
N ILE A 206 -1.71 3.19 14.56
CA ILE A 206 -1.76 4.57 15.06
C ILE A 206 -0.67 5.42 14.41
N ASP A 207 0.58 4.94 14.41
CA ASP A 207 1.70 5.64 13.78
C ASP A 207 1.46 5.89 12.28
N ASP A 208 0.89 4.92 11.57
CA ASP A 208 0.63 5.01 10.14
C ASP A 208 -0.52 5.99 9.84
N PHE A 209 -1.62 5.89 10.57
CA PHE A 209 -2.74 6.83 10.43
C PHE A 209 -2.33 8.26 10.79
N LEU A 210 -1.54 8.45 11.85
CA LEU A 210 -1.02 9.78 12.20
C LEU A 210 -0.05 10.32 11.14
N ALA A 211 0.74 9.47 10.49
CA ALA A 211 1.58 9.89 9.38
C ALA A 211 0.74 10.38 8.18
N LEU A 212 -0.40 9.75 7.92
CA LEU A 212 -1.28 10.10 6.80
C LEU A 212 -2.01 11.44 6.98
N ILE A 213 -2.34 11.81 8.23
CA ILE A 213 -3.04 13.09 8.52
C ILE A 213 -2.09 14.29 8.72
N ARG A 214 -0.78 14.05 8.83
CA ARG A 214 0.22 15.12 8.94
C ARG A 214 0.65 15.58 7.54
N PRO A 215 1.25 16.78 7.40
CA PRO A 215 1.88 17.18 6.15
C PRO A 215 2.86 16.11 5.68
N TRP A 216 2.76 15.67 4.42
CA TRP A 216 3.53 14.53 3.91
C TRP A 216 5.03 14.80 3.75
N GLY A 217 5.47 16.09 3.80
CA GLY A 217 6.89 16.46 3.79
C GLY A 217 7.55 16.50 2.42
N PHE A 218 6.76 16.51 1.34
CA PHE A 218 7.24 16.70 -0.04
C PHE A 218 6.20 17.45 -0.87
N ASP A 219 6.60 17.91 -2.05
CA ASP A 219 5.79 18.72 -2.97
C ASP A 219 5.31 17.85 -4.14
N LEU A 220 3.99 17.61 -4.22
CA LEU A 220 3.37 16.85 -5.31
C LEU A 220 3.63 17.48 -6.68
N GLY A 221 3.65 18.82 -6.74
CA GLY A 221 3.89 19.58 -7.96
C GLY A 221 5.28 19.40 -8.57
N LYS A 222 6.23 18.80 -7.82
CA LYS A 222 7.60 18.52 -8.27
C LYS A 222 7.83 17.09 -8.74
N ILE A 223 6.82 16.25 -8.69
CA ILE A 223 6.95 14.87 -9.19
C ILE A 223 7.11 14.90 -10.71
N ALA A 224 8.23 14.37 -11.20
CA ALA A 224 8.55 14.35 -12.63
C ALA A 224 8.27 12.99 -13.30
N ALA A 225 8.22 11.91 -12.51
CA ALA A 225 7.92 10.57 -13.03
C ALA A 225 6.47 10.50 -13.55
N PRO A 226 6.20 9.72 -14.60
CA PRO A 226 4.83 9.40 -15.03
C PRO A 226 4.05 8.77 -13.87
N ILE A 227 2.84 9.29 -13.64
CA ILE A 227 1.94 8.84 -12.56
C ILE A 227 0.65 8.31 -13.14
N SER A 228 0.15 7.17 -12.66
CA SER A 228 -1.23 6.72 -12.86
C SER A 228 -1.98 6.66 -11.54
N ILE A 229 -3.19 7.20 -11.54
CA ILE A 229 -4.08 7.22 -10.37
C ILE A 229 -5.29 6.35 -10.67
N TRP A 230 -5.32 5.18 -10.04
CA TRP A 230 -6.38 4.18 -10.18
C TRP A 230 -7.38 4.32 -9.04
N TYR A 231 -8.68 4.26 -9.35
CA TYR A 231 -9.72 4.36 -8.34
C TYR A 231 -10.98 3.58 -8.75
N GLY A 232 -11.70 3.07 -7.77
CA GLY A 232 -12.97 2.40 -7.98
C GLY A 232 -14.12 3.40 -8.14
N SER A 233 -15.01 3.15 -9.11
CA SER A 233 -16.19 3.99 -9.35
C SER A 233 -17.17 4.03 -8.17
N GLU A 234 -17.11 3.01 -7.29
CA GLU A 234 -17.97 2.80 -6.14
C GLU A 234 -17.17 2.75 -4.82
N ASP A 235 -15.96 3.34 -4.81
CA ASP A 235 -15.11 3.36 -3.61
C ASP A 235 -15.69 4.32 -2.55
N GLU A 236 -16.20 3.74 -1.46
CA GLU A 236 -16.72 4.47 -0.31
C GLU A 236 -15.65 4.79 0.75
N ASN A 237 -14.46 4.18 0.67
CA ASN A 237 -13.37 4.42 1.61
C ASN A 237 -12.50 5.61 1.19
N THR A 238 -12.01 5.59 -0.06
CA THR A 238 -11.32 6.73 -0.67
C THR A 238 -12.18 7.22 -1.83
N THR A 239 -13.09 8.11 -1.50
CA THR A 239 -14.09 8.60 -2.44
C THR A 239 -13.45 9.32 -3.64
N ARG A 240 -14.23 9.53 -4.69
CA ARG A 240 -13.76 10.15 -5.93
C ARG A 240 -13.06 11.50 -5.71
N GLU A 241 -13.45 12.24 -4.69
CA GLU A 241 -12.88 13.54 -4.34
C GLU A 241 -11.38 13.46 -4.02
N HIS A 242 -10.93 12.36 -3.38
CA HIS A 242 -9.50 12.11 -3.16
C HIS A 242 -8.74 12.01 -4.49
N THR A 243 -9.30 11.27 -5.44
CA THR A 243 -8.71 11.10 -6.79
C THR A 243 -8.70 12.41 -7.56
N GLU A 244 -9.79 13.16 -7.58
CA GLU A 244 -9.88 14.45 -8.28
C GLU A 244 -8.86 15.43 -7.74
N TRP A 245 -8.67 15.47 -6.43
CA TRP A 245 -7.67 16.35 -5.83
C TRP A 245 -6.25 15.91 -6.23
N LEU A 246 -5.94 14.63 -6.19
CA LEU A 246 -4.62 14.12 -6.62
C LEU A 246 -4.34 14.46 -8.08
N LEU A 247 -5.31 14.26 -8.99
CA LEU A 247 -5.20 14.61 -10.41
C LEU A 247 -4.97 16.10 -10.65
N ALA A 248 -5.55 16.95 -9.81
CA ALA A 248 -5.37 18.40 -9.90
C ALA A 248 -3.99 18.87 -9.38
N ASN A 249 -3.35 18.10 -8.49
CA ASN A 249 -2.13 18.52 -7.80
C ASN A 249 -0.86 17.75 -8.21
N VAL A 250 -1.02 16.63 -8.93
CA VAL A 250 0.11 15.85 -9.48
C VAL A 250 0.22 16.11 -10.97
N PRO A 251 1.28 16.79 -11.45
CA PRO A 251 1.42 17.18 -12.85
C PRO A 251 1.43 15.98 -13.78
N GLY A 252 0.56 16.01 -14.80
CA GLY A 252 0.53 14.98 -15.84
C GLY A 252 0.06 13.60 -15.38
N ALA A 253 -0.57 13.50 -14.20
CA ALA A 253 -1.11 12.24 -13.72
C ALA A 253 -2.23 11.72 -14.63
N GLU A 254 -2.17 10.43 -14.96
CA GLU A 254 -3.17 9.75 -15.77
C GLU A 254 -4.31 9.23 -14.88
N ARG A 255 -5.55 9.54 -15.26
CA ARG A 255 -6.75 9.01 -14.64
C ARG A 255 -6.98 7.57 -15.08
N ARG A 256 -7.24 6.66 -14.13
CA ARG A 256 -7.55 5.25 -14.40
C ARG A 256 -8.72 4.80 -13.51
N GLU A 257 -9.91 4.72 -14.08
CA GLU A 257 -11.10 4.22 -13.38
C GLU A 257 -11.25 2.71 -13.57
N TYR A 258 -11.69 2.02 -12.53
CA TYR A 258 -12.17 0.65 -12.61
C TYR A 258 -13.56 0.53 -11.98
N ALA A 259 -14.33 -0.46 -12.43
CA ALA A 259 -15.64 -0.75 -11.87
C ALA A 259 -15.48 -1.41 -10.49
N GLY A 260 -16.28 -0.95 -9.50
CA GLY A 260 -16.28 -1.53 -8.17
C GLY A 260 -15.78 -0.61 -7.07
N GLY A 261 -15.53 -1.21 -5.90
CA GLY A 261 -15.20 -0.50 -4.67
C GLY A 261 -13.70 -0.24 -4.45
N HIS A 262 -13.29 -0.36 -3.18
CA HIS A 262 -11.93 -0.01 -2.75
C HIS A 262 -10.83 -0.91 -3.32
N ASP A 263 -11.11 -2.22 -3.40
CA ASP A 263 -10.17 -3.22 -3.93
C ASP A 263 -10.46 -3.50 -5.41
N PRO A 264 -9.47 -3.34 -6.33
CA PRO A 264 -9.64 -3.72 -7.72
C PRO A 264 -9.82 -5.24 -7.88
N GLU A 265 -10.54 -5.64 -8.92
CA GLU A 265 -10.56 -7.03 -9.36
C GLU A 265 -9.26 -7.43 -10.06
N ASP A 266 -9.04 -8.73 -10.24
CA ASP A 266 -7.80 -9.26 -10.83
C ASP A 266 -7.48 -8.69 -12.22
N ALA A 267 -8.51 -8.44 -13.04
CA ALA A 267 -8.33 -7.84 -14.36
C ALA A 267 -7.74 -6.43 -14.28
N ASP A 268 -8.19 -5.63 -13.32
CA ASP A 268 -7.71 -4.26 -13.13
C ASP A 268 -6.31 -4.23 -12.52
N TYR A 269 -5.99 -5.16 -11.61
CA TYR A 269 -4.61 -5.35 -11.15
C TYR A 269 -3.68 -5.69 -12.31
N ARG A 270 -4.06 -6.57 -13.24
CA ARG A 270 -3.25 -6.88 -14.42
C ARG A 270 -3.04 -5.66 -15.31
N ARG A 271 -4.06 -4.82 -15.51
CA ARG A 271 -3.95 -3.54 -16.25
C ARG A 271 -2.94 -2.60 -15.57
N MET A 272 -2.99 -2.49 -14.24
CA MET A 272 -2.05 -1.69 -13.46
C MET A 272 -0.61 -2.24 -13.57
N LEU A 273 -0.42 -3.56 -13.43
CA LEU A 273 0.89 -4.20 -13.59
C LEU A 273 1.46 -3.99 -15.00
N ALA A 274 0.62 -4.07 -16.04
CA ALA A 274 1.01 -3.77 -17.42
C ALA A 274 1.45 -2.31 -17.58
N TRP A 275 0.72 -1.37 -16.97
CA TRP A 275 1.11 0.04 -16.98
C TRP A 275 2.46 0.28 -16.28
N LEU A 276 2.69 -0.33 -15.13
CA LEU A 276 3.99 -0.26 -14.42
C LEU A 276 5.13 -0.78 -15.29
N ARG A 277 4.90 -1.84 -16.07
CA ARG A 277 5.87 -2.39 -17.01
C ARG A 277 6.15 -1.47 -18.21
N GLY A 278 5.25 -0.55 -18.54
CA GLY A 278 5.40 0.37 -19.67
C GLY A 278 5.00 -0.22 -21.02
N ARG A 279 4.17 -1.26 -21.06
CA ARG A 279 3.59 -1.82 -22.31
C ARG A 279 2.33 -1.04 -22.66
N ALA A 280 2.43 -0.15 -23.63
CA ALA A 280 1.30 0.66 -24.10
C ALA A 280 0.14 -0.19 -24.70
N ASN A 281 0.45 -1.39 -25.23
CA ASN A 281 -0.52 -2.25 -25.90
C ASN A 281 -1.41 -3.08 -24.96
N ASP A 282 -1.05 -3.18 -23.66
CA ASP A 282 -1.78 -4.01 -22.71
C ASP A 282 -2.85 -3.21 -21.93
N LEU A 283 -3.00 -1.92 -22.25
CA LEU A 283 -3.89 -1.01 -21.50
C LEU A 283 -5.34 -1.02 -22.00
N GLY A 284 -5.70 -1.81 -23.02
CA GLY A 284 -7.05 -1.84 -23.62
C GLY A 284 -7.51 -0.43 -24.05
N SER A 285 -8.10 -0.28 -25.19
CA SER A 285 -8.80 0.96 -25.55
C SER A 285 -9.96 1.18 -24.57
N ASP A 286 -9.97 2.33 -23.88
CA ASP A 286 -11.11 2.82 -23.09
C ASP A 286 -12.43 2.75 -23.87
#